data_643dd3b353da939a9d43636a081ad1a9
#
_entry.id   643dd3b353da939a9d43636a081ad1a9
#
_cell.length_a   1.000
_cell.length_b   1.000
_cell.length_c   1.000
_cell.angle_alpha   90.00
_cell.angle_beta   90.00
_cell.angle_gamma   90.00
#
_symmetry.space_group_name_H-M   'P 1'
#
loop_
_entity.id
_entity.type
_entity.pdbx_description
1 polymer ?
#
loop_
_entity_poly.entity_id
_entity_poly.type
_entity_poly.pdbx_seq_one_letter_code
_entity_poly.pdbx_strand_id
1 'polypeptide(L)'
;MVNDRISSFDAFLECKDLSINDLLEKLLHSNTIIQYEAAKRLQFFQYKEIIDIIRNNLLTSRYSKHREIANFILGQMQEKLSTTELKEIFSILIHSIQNDKSIKVKSSAISSLGHLFKKYNLGEEEFRTIENNISSIWNINRYSIIISIAFSSAYFPKRNYIKEYLIKNLNSKHH
;
A
#
# COMPACT_ATOMS: atom_id res chain seq x y z
N MET A 1 -29.54 -18.51 -7.69
CA MET A 1 -28.78 -17.49 -6.96
C MET A 1 -28.28 -16.50 -7.99
N VAL A 2 -28.89 -15.30 -8.04
CA VAL A 2 -28.43 -14.20 -8.90
C VAL A 2 -27.09 -13.79 -8.36
N ASN A 3 -26.05 -13.95 -9.16
CA ASN A 3 -24.69 -13.50 -8.83
C ASN A 3 -24.69 -11.98 -9.09
N ASP A 4 -25.20 -11.19 -8.13
CA ASP A 4 -25.17 -9.72 -8.21
C ASP A 4 -23.71 -9.27 -8.19
N ARG A 5 -23.11 -9.19 -9.38
CA ARG A 5 -21.77 -8.62 -9.56
C ARG A 5 -21.91 -7.12 -9.31
N ILE A 6 -21.57 -6.71 -8.10
CA ILE A 6 -21.48 -5.29 -7.76
C ILE A 6 -20.45 -4.66 -8.71
N SER A 7 -20.88 -3.65 -9.46
CA SER A 7 -19.98 -2.86 -10.29
C SER A 7 -19.15 -1.89 -9.45
N SER A 8 -18.05 -1.37 -10.02
CA SER A 8 -17.28 -0.31 -9.36
C SER A 8 -18.11 0.96 -9.15
N PHE A 9 -19.11 1.21 -10.01
CA PHE A 9 -20.01 2.35 -9.87
C PHE A 9 -20.99 2.16 -8.71
N ASP A 10 -21.55 0.97 -8.54
CA ASP A 10 -22.42 0.66 -7.40
C ASP A 10 -21.68 0.78 -6.08
N ALA A 11 -20.45 0.26 -6.01
CA ALA A 11 -19.60 0.39 -4.83
C ALA A 11 -19.26 1.86 -4.52
N PHE A 12 -19.03 2.68 -5.57
CA PHE A 12 -18.85 4.12 -5.41
C PHE A 12 -20.08 4.77 -4.80
N LEU A 13 -21.27 4.50 -5.33
CA LEU A 13 -22.53 5.06 -4.80
C LEU A 13 -22.77 4.62 -3.36
N GLU A 14 -22.41 3.39 -3.03
CA GLU A 14 -22.56 2.84 -1.68
C GLU A 14 -21.59 3.50 -0.67
N CYS A 15 -20.41 3.95 -1.10
CA CYS A 15 -19.37 4.46 -0.20
C CYS A 15 -19.20 6.00 -0.24
N LYS A 16 -19.77 6.72 -1.21
CA LYS A 16 -19.40 8.11 -1.51
C LYS A 16 -19.62 9.13 -0.39
N ASP A 17 -20.68 8.93 0.41
CA ASP A 17 -21.12 9.90 1.45
C ASP A 17 -21.03 9.30 2.87
N LEU A 18 -20.31 8.19 3.05
CA LEU A 18 -20.20 7.51 4.33
C LEU A 18 -19.22 8.23 5.28
N SER A 19 -19.53 8.14 6.57
CA SER A 19 -18.61 8.54 7.63
C SER A 19 -17.36 7.63 7.71
N ILE A 20 -16.32 8.06 8.43
CA ILE A 20 -15.13 7.24 8.68
C ILE A 20 -15.53 5.89 9.28
N ASN A 21 -16.41 5.87 10.27
CA ASN A 21 -16.82 4.64 10.96
C ASN A 21 -17.55 3.68 10.00
N ASP A 22 -18.48 4.20 9.20
CA ASP A 22 -19.18 3.39 8.20
C ASP A 22 -18.24 2.84 7.12
N LEU A 23 -17.26 3.65 6.68
CA LEU A 23 -16.23 3.20 5.75
C LEU A 23 -15.36 2.09 6.34
N LEU A 24 -15.02 2.17 7.62
CA LEU A 24 -14.27 1.12 8.31
C LEU A 24 -15.06 -0.19 8.37
N GLU A 25 -16.38 -0.14 8.58
CA GLU A 25 -17.23 -1.33 8.50
C GLU A 25 -17.22 -1.92 7.08
N LYS A 26 -17.24 -1.06 6.04
CA LYS A 26 -17.14 -1.52 4.65
C LYS A 26 -15.80 -2.19 4.32
N LEU A 27 -14.72 -1.88 5.02
CA LEU A 27 -13.46 -2.63 4.86
C LEU A 27 -13.57 -4.11 5.29
N LEU A 28 -14.58 -4.46 6.09
CA LEU A 28 -14.89 -5.82 6.51
C LEU A 28 -15.88 -6.54 5.59
N HIS A 29 -16.40 -5.87 4.57
CA HIS A 29 -17.39 -6.40 3.64
C HIS A 29 -16.82 -7.62 2.88
N SER A 30 -17.69 -8.61 2.56
CA SER A 30 -17.27 -9.81 1.82
C SER A 30 -16.85 -9.52 0.36
N ASN A 31 -17.41 -8.46 -0.24
CA ASN A 31 -17.10 -8.04 -1.61
C ASN A 31 -15.85 -7.12 -1.63
N THR A 32 -14.82 -7.56 -2.35
CA THR A 32 -13.53 -6.84 -2.43
C THR A 32 -13.63 -5.49 -3.15
N ILE A 33 -14.60 -5.31 -4.07
CA ILE A 33 -14.80 -4.03 -4.77
C ILE A 33 -15.26 -2.97 -3.77
N ILE A 34 -16.21 -3.31 -2.89
CA ILE A 34 -16.67 -2.42 -1.80
C ILE A 34 -15.52 -2.11 -0.84
N GLN A 35 -14.72 -3.12 -0.43
CA GLN A 35 -13.57 -2.90 0.45
C GLN A 35 -12.58 -1.89 -0.14
N TYR A 36 -12.23 -2.04 -1.42
CA TYR A 36 -11.29 -1.11 -2.06
C TYR A 36 -11.89 0.27 -2.29
N GLU A 37 -13.19 0.37 -2.58
CA GLU A 37 -13.83 1.67 -2.71
C GLU A 37 -13.88 2.40 -1.37
N ALA A 38 -14.23 1.72 -0.27
CA ALA A 38 -14.15 2.28 1.07
C ALA A 38 -12.72 2.76 1.42
N ALA A 39 -11.71 1.94 1.07
CA ALA A 39 -10.31 2.31 1.25
C ALA A 39 -9.92 3.57 0.46
N LYS A 40 -10.40 3.71 -0.79
CA LYS A 40 -10.18 4.93 -1.59
C LYS A 40 -10.84 6.15 -0.95
N ARG A 41 -12.04 6.00 -0.37
CA ARG A 41 -12.72 7.11 0.33
C ARG A 41 -11.95 7.56 1.56
N LEU A 42 -11.41 6.63 2.35
CA LEU A 42 -10.59 6.95 3.51
C LEU A 42 -9.33 7.75 3.17
N GLN A 43 -8.81 7.68 1.96
CA GLN A 43 -7.66 8.47 1.50
C GLN A 43 -7.93 9.99 1.43
N PHE A 44 -9.20 10.41 1.42
CA PHE A 44 -9.61 11.82 1.37
C PHE A 44 -9.75 12.47 2.75
N PHE A 45 -9.76 11.69 3.82
CA PHE A 45 -9.78 12.21 5.18
C PHE A 45 -8.39 12.70 5.61
N GLN A 46 -8.35 13.57 6.63
CA GLN A 46 -7.07 14.06 7.16
C GLN A 46 -6.31 12.92 7.85
N TYR A 47 -4.98 12.95 7.75
CA TYR A 47 -4.11 11.97 8.38
C TYR A 47 -4.42 11.76 9.87
N LYS A 48 -4.60 12.88 10.60
CA LYS A 48 -4.88 12.86 12.03
C LYS A 48 -6.20 12.21 12.40
N GLU A 49 -7.17 12.23 11.49
CA GLU A 49 -8.49 11.63 11.71
C GLU A 49 -8.46 10.11 11.62
N ILE A 50 -7.57 9.56 10.79
CA ILE A 50 -7.61 8.13 10.47
C ILE A 50 -6.41 7.33 10.98
N ILE A 51 -5.28 7.98 11.35
CA ILE A 51 -4.03 7.25 11.64
C ILE A 51 -4.16 6.31 12.84
N ASP A 52 -4.79 6.75 13.93
CA ASP A 52 -4.95 5.91 15.12
C ASP A 52 -5.87 4.71 14.84
N ILE A 53 -6.90 4.91 14.04
CA ILE A 53 -7.80 3.83 13.62
C ILE A 53 -7.05 2.83 12.73
N ILE A 54 -6.27 3.32 11.76
CA ILE A 54 -5.46 2.46 10.89
C ILE A 54 -4.47 1.63 11.73
N ARG A 55 -3.78 2.26 12.69
CA ARG A 55 -2.83 1.56 13.57
C ARG A 55 -3.49 0.49 14.41
N ASN A 56 -4.56 0.87 15.11
CA ASN A 56 -5.14 0.02 16.15
C ASN A 56 -6.03 -1.09 15.58
N ASN A 57 -6.67 -0.85 14.43
CA ASN A 57 -7.67 -1.78 13.89
C ASN A 57 -7.19 -2.52 12.65
N LEU A 58 -6.44 -1.85 11.75
CA LEU A 58 -6.05 -2.46 10.48
C LEU A 58 -4.66 -3.07 10.51
N LEU A 59 -3.64 -2.33 10.98
CA LEU A 59 -2.25 -2.82 10.99
C LEU A 59 -2.03 -3.94 12.01
N THR A 60 -2.77 -3.97 13.10
CA THR A 60 -2.70 -5.02 14.13
C THR A 60 -3.62 -6.21 13.84
N SER A 61 -4.43 -6.13 12.79
CA SER A 61 -5.39 -7.19 12.45
C SER A 61 -4.70 -8.52 12.15
N ARG A 62 -5.30 -9.62 12.63
CA ARG A 62 -4.91 -10.99 12.25
C ARG A 62 -5.07 -11.27 10.75
N TYR A 63 -5.97 -10.55 10.07
CA TYR A 63 -6.24 -10.71 8.64
C TYR A 63 -5.27 -9.88 7.81
N SER A 64 -4.48 -10.54 6.98
CA SER A 64 -3.51 -9.88 6.09
C SER A 64 -4.18 -8.88 5.14
N LYS A 65 -5.44 -9.11 4.76
CA LYS A 65 -6.21 -8.21 3.90
C LYS A 65 -6.39 -6.82 4.53
N HIS A 66 -6.65 -6.75 5.84
CA HIS A 66 -6.78 -5.46 6.53
C HIS A 66 -5.44 -4.72 6.57
N ARG A 67 -4.33 -5.42 6.84
CA ARG A 67 -2.99 -4.83 6.84
C ARG A 67 -2.54 -4.40 5.44
N GLU A 68 -2.92 -5.15 4.39
CA GLU A 68 -2.74 -4.76 2.99
C GLU A 68 -3.46 -3.45 2.66
N ILE A 69 -4.74 -3.34 3.06
CA ILE A 69 -5.58 -2.15 2.87
C ILE A 69 -5.02 -0.95 3.65
N ALA A 70 -4.53 -1.15 4.88
CA ALA A 70 -3.90 -0.11 5.67
C ALA A 70 -2.72 0.54 4.92
N ASN A 71 -1.81 -0.28 4.38
CA ASN A 71 -0.69 0.21 3.57
C ASN A 71 -1.17 0.96 2.32
N PHE A 72 -2.21 0.45 1.65
CA PHE A 72 -2.81 1.09 0.48
C PHE A 72 -3.39 2.47 0.80
N ILE A 73 -4.13 2.61 1.92
CA ILE A 73 -4.67 3.90 2.35
C ILE A 73 -3.53 4.89 2.62
N LEU A 74 -2.56 4.51 3.45
CA LEU A 74 -1.44 5.38 3.84
C LEU A 74 -0.58 5.83 2.66
N GLY A 75 -0.36 4.95 1.68
CA GLY A 75 0.45 5.28 0.50
C GLY A 75 -0.21 6.24 -0.48
N GLN A 76 -1.53 6.43 -0.39
CA GLN A 76 -2.30 7.21 -1.35
C GLN A 76 -3.16 8.30 -0.73
N MET A 77 -2.87 8.71 0.52
CA MET A 77 -3.51 9.85 1.17
C MET A 77 -3.57 11.06 0.24
N GLN A 78 -4.73 11.72 0.13
CA GLN A 78 -4.90 12.84 -0.80
C GLN A 78 -4.40 14.15 -0.23
N GLU A 79 -4.47 14.35 1.08
CA GLU A 79 -3.94 15.56 1.69
C GLU A 79 -2.40 15.66 1.55
N LYS A 80 -1.90 16.88 1.70
CA LYS A 80 -0.45 17.12 1.75
C LYS A 80 0.05 16.86 3.18
N LEU A 81 0.78 15.77 3.34
CA LEU A 81 1.38 15.39 4.62
C LEU A 81 2.53 16.33 4.99
N SER A 82 2.67 16.60 6.28
CA SER A 82 3.87 17.22 6.84
C SER A 82 5.07 16.26 6.79
N THR A 83 6.29 16.78 6.93
CA THR A 83 7.50 15.95 6.98
C THR A 83 7.44 14.91 8.09
N THR A 84 6.86 15.23 9.23
CA THR A 84 6.72 14.31 10.37
C THR A 84 5.76 13.17 10.04
N GLU A 85 4.59 13.48 9.49
CA GLU A 85 3.59 12.49 9.09
C GLU A 85 4.13 11.57 7.98
N LEU A 86 4.87 12.14 7.02
CA LEU A 86 5.51 11.36 5.95
C LEU A 86 6.56 10.38 6.50
N LYS A 87 7.41 10.82 7.44
CA LYS A 87 8.38 9.93 8.11
C LYS A 87 7.71 8.82 8.89
N GLU A 88 6.58 9.13 9.52
CA GLU A 88 5.79 8.16 10.26
C GLU A 88 5.18 7.10 9.33
N ILE A 89 4.60 7.50 8.20
CA ILE A 89 4.11 6.58 7.18
C ILE A 89 5.25 5.71 6.64
N PHE A 90 6.42 6.27 6.37
CA PHE A 90 7.59 5.48 5.95
C PHE A 90 7.94 4.41 6.98
N SER A 91 7.97 4.75 8.26
CA SER A 91 8.25 3.79 9.33
C SER A 91 7.24 2.62 9.33
N ILE A 92 5.95 2.92 9.17
CA ILE A 92 4.88 1.92 9.08
C ILE A 92 5.07 1.01 7.86
N LEU A 93 5.32 1.58 6.68
CA LEU A 93 5.49 0.82 5.44
C LEU A 93 6.74 -0.06 5.49
N ILE A 94 7.85 0.47 6.01
CA ILE A 94 9.10 -0.28 6.21
C ILE A 94 8.85 -1.44 7.18
N HIS A 95 8.17 -1.20 8.29
CA HIS A 95 7.81 -2.25 9.24
C HIS A 95 6.99 -3.37 8.57
N SER A 96 6.02 -3.00 7.74
CA SER A 96 5.22 -3.96 6.96
C SER A 96 6.09 -4.79 5.99
N ILE A 97 7.07 -4.15 5.32
CA ILE A 97 7.99 -4.84 4.41
C ILE A 97 8.88 -5.83 5.15
N GLN A 98 9.43 -5.43 6.30
CA GLN A 98 10.38 -6.25 7.05
C GLN A 98 9.69 -7.40 7.76
N ASN A 99 8.61 -7.13 8.47
CA ASN A 99 8.07 -8.00 9.52
C ASN A 99 6.78 -8.74 9.15
N ASP A 100 6.01 -8.27 8.16
CA ASP A 100 4.78 -8.98 7.80
C ASP A 100 5.08 -10.33 7.13
N LYS A 101 4.32 -11.36 7.51
CA LYS A 101 4.43 -12.69 6.90
C LYS A 101 3.76 -12.78 5.53
N SER A 102 2.81 -11.90 5.24
CA SER A 102 2.05 -11.92 4.01
C SER A 102 2.77 -11.19 2.88
N ILE A 103 3.00 -11.90 1.79
CA ILE A 103 3.58 -11.34 0.56
C ILE A 103 2.71 -10.20 -0.01
N LYS A 104 1.38 -10.30 0.12
CA LYS A 104 0.45 -9.24 -0.35
C LYS A 104 0.62 -7.95 0.44
N VAL A 105 0.81 -8.05 1.77
CA VAL A 105 1.06 -6.89 2.63
C VAL A 105 2.40 -6.23 2.27
N LYS A 106 3.46 -7.02 2.11
CA LYS A 106 4.78 -6.51 1.67
C LYS A 106 4.67 -5.82 0.30
N SER A 107 3.98 -6.46 -0.65
CA SER A 107 3.75 -5.92 -2.00
C SER A 107 3.00 -4.59 -1.97
N SER A 108 1.92 -4.49 -1.16
CA SER A 108 1.17 -3.25 -0.96
C SER A 108 2.04 -2.14 -0.37
N ALA A 109 2.85 -2.44 0.63
CA ALA A 109 3.74 -1.47 1.26
C ALA A 109 4.81 -0.94 0.29
N ILE A 110 5.40 -1.81 -0.56
CA ILE A 110 6.36 -1.40 -1.59
C ILE A 110 5.70 -0.46 -2.61
N SER A 111 4.51 -0.81 -3.12
CA SER A 111 3.77 0.05 -4.06
C SER A 111 3.42 1.40 -3.42
N SER A 112 3.05 1.41 -2.15
CA SER A 112 2.75 2.61 -1.39
C SER A 112 3.95 3.53 -1.24
N LEU A 113 5.15 2.99 -1.00
CA LEU A 113 6.40 3.78 -1.05
C LEU A 113 6.58 4.42 -2.44
N GLY A 114 6.38 3.68 -3.52
CA GLY A 114 6.46 4.21 -4.88
C GLY A 114 5.48 5.37 -5.12
N HIS A 115 4.25 5.27 -4.64
CA HIS A 115 3.26 6.36 -4.71
C HIS A 115 3.70 7.60 -3.94
N LEU A 116 4.28 7.45 -2.74
CA LEU A 116 4.78 8.56 -1.93
C LEU A 116 5.98 9.24 -2.63
N PHE A 117 6.92 8.47 -3.16
CA PHE A 117 8.04 9.01 -3.94
C PHE A 117 7.56 9.83 -5.12
N LYS A 118 6.58 9.32 -5.88
CA LYS A 118 5.95 10.05 -6.98
C LYS A 118 5.27 11.34 -6.49
N LYS A 119 4.40 11.23 -5.48
CA LYS A 119 3.55 12.35 -5.01
C LYS A 119 4.37 13.51 -4.47
N TYR A 120 5.42 13.21 -3.70
CA TYR A 120 6.26 14.22 -3.04
C TYR A 120 7.54 14.54 -3.81
N ASN A 121 7.74 13.94 -5.00
CA ASN A 121 8.96 14.07 -5.80
C ASN A 121 10.22 13.86 -4.96
N LEU A 122 10.22 12.76 -4.18
CA LEU A 122 11.29 12.43 -3.25
C LEU A 122 12.55 11.95 -4.01
N GLY A 123 13.70 12.22 -3.44
CA GLY A 123 14.97 11.98 -4.10
C GLY A 123 15.88 10.99 -3.38
N GLU A 124 17.15 11.22 -3.57
CA GLU A 124 18.25 10.39 -3.10
C GLU A 124 18.32 10.31 -1.58
N GLU A 125 18.12 11.43 -0.89
CA GLU A 125 18.23 11.52 0.57
C GLU A 125 17.16 10.66 1.25
N GLU A 126 15.90 10.82 0.83
CA GLU A 126 14.78 10.05 1.37
C GLU A 126 14.92 8.56 1.03
N PHE A 127 15.42 8.24 -0.18
CA PHE A 127 15.61 6.85 -0.56
C PHE A 127 16.66 6.16 0.30
N ARG A 128 17.78 6.83 0.63
CA ARG A 128 18.81 6.28 1.51
C ARG A 128 18.27 5.90 2.89
N THR A 129 17.29 6.64 3.40
CA THR A 129 16.69 6.35 4.72
C THR A 129 15.91 5.02 4.73
N ILE A 130 15.41 4.58 3.57
CA ILE A 130 14.64 3.35 3.45
C ILE A 130 15.41 2.20 2.77
N GLU A 131 16.45 2.50 1.99
CA GLU A 131 17.15 1.55 1.11
C GLU A 131 17.62 0.29 1.86
N ASN A 132 18.30 0.47 2.98
CA ASN A 132 18.80 -0.65 3.79
C ASN A 132 17.65 -1.46 4.41
N ASN A 133 16.56 -0.78 4.74
CA ASN A 133 15.41 -1.39 5.40
C ASN A 133 14.56 -2.26 4.45
N ILE A 134 14.59 -1.97 3.16
CA ILE A 134 13.88 -2.78 2.15
C ILE A 134 14.75 -3.88 1.54
N SER A 135 16.00 -4.03 1.98
CA SER A 135 16.96 -5.01 1.42
C SER A 135 16.45 -6.45 1.45
N SER A 136 15.63 -6.82 2.44
CA SER A 136 15.07 -8.16 2.58
C SER A 136 14.16 -8.60 1.42
N ILE A 137 13.62 -7.65 0.66
CA ILE A 137 12.72 -7.98 -0.47
C ILE A 137 13.46 -8.48 -1.72
N TRP A 138 14.78 -8.16 -1.87
CA TRP A 138 15.54 -8.54 -3.08
C TRP A 138 15.73 -10.05 -3.24
N ASN A 139 15.50 -10.82 -2.18
CA ASN A 139 15.56 -12.27 -2.20
C ASN A 139 14.18 -12.93 -2.43
N ILE A 140 13.11 -12.14 -2.58
CA ILE A 140 11.75 -12.66 -2.72
C ILE A 140 11.40 -12.76 -4.21
N ASN A 141 11.40 -13.98 -4.76
CA ASN A 141 10.93 -14.24 -6.11
C ASN A 141 9.42 -14.56 -6.08
N ARG A 142 8.59 -13.53 -5.97
CA ARG A 142 7.12 -13.62 -6.05
C ARG A 142 6.59 -12.56 -6.98
N TYR A 143 5.70 -12.94 -7.89
CA TYR A 143 5.18 -12.07 -8.95
C TYR A 143 4.65 -10.72 -8.42
N SER A 144 3.86 -10.72 -7.34
CA SER A 144 3.34 -9.49 -6.75
C SER A 144 4.45 -8.54 -6.25
N ILE A 145 5.53 -9.08 -5.68
CA ILE A 145 6.69 -8.28 -5.25
C ILE A 145 7.42 -7.71 -6.48
N ILE A 146 7.63 -8.51 -7.50
CA ILE A 146 8.32 -8.09 -8.73
C ILE A 146 7.56 -6.94 -9.38
N ILE A 147 6.23 -7.05 -9.51
CA ILE A 147 5.38 -5.99 -10.07
C ILE A 147 5.42 -4.72 -9.21
N SER A 148 5.34 -4.84 -7.88
CA SER A 148 5.41 -3.69 -6.98
C SER A 148 6.77 -2.99 -7.06
N ILE A 149 7.86 -3.73 -7.16
CA ILE A 149 9.20 -3.17 -7.36
C ILE A 149 9.32 -2.51 -8.74
N ALA A 150 8.82 -3.15 -9.80
CA ALA A 150 8.83 -2.58 -11.14
C ALA A 150 8.08 -1.25 -11.20
N PHE A 151 6.89 -1.18 -10.59
CA PHE A 151 6.12 0.05 -10.46
C PHE A 151 6.91 1.13 -9.68
N SER A 152 7.41 0.79 -8.49
CA SER A 152 8.06 1.74 -7.59
C SER A 152 9.40 2.22 -8.14
N SER A 153 10.12 1.38 -8.90
CA SER A 153 11.41 1.71 -9.51
C SER A 153 11.34 2.86 -10.52
N ALA A 154 10.15 3.16 -11.04
CA ALA A 154 9.93 4.33 -11.90
C ALA A 154 10.10 5.65 -11.14
N TYR A 155 9.99 5.62 -9.81
CA TYR A 155 9.99 6.80 -8.93
C TYR A 155 11.14 6.80 -7.92
N PHE A 156 11.76 5.65 -7.69
CA PHE A 156 12.94 5.53 -6.85
C PHE A 156 14.20 6.02 -7.59
N PRO A 157 15.21 6.54 -6.88
CA PRO A 157 16.52 6.77 -7.45
C PRO A 157 17.07 5.52 -8.15
N LYS A 158 17.72 5.70 -9.29
CA LYS A 158 18.25 4.59 -10.10
C LYS A 158 19.30 3.80 -9.32
N ARG A 159 19.13 2.49 -9.26
CA ARG A 159 20.07 1.54 -8.64
C ARG A 159 20.28 0.34 -9.56
N ASN A 160 21.54 -0.03 -9.77
CA ASN A 160 21.87 -1.19 -10.60
C ASN A 160 21.29 -2.48 -10.04
N TYR A 161 21.32 -2.71 -8.73
CA TYR A 161 20.77 -3.90 -8.12
C TYR A 161 19.24 -4.03 -8.30
N ILE A 162 18.49 -2.92 -8.35
CA ILE A 162 17.05 -2.95 -8.67
C ILE A 162 16.85 -3.41 -10.11
N LYS A 163 17.63 -2.86 -11.04
CA LYS A 163 17.60 -3.26 -12.45
C LYS A 163 17.96 -4.73 -12.61
N GLU A 164 19.02 -5.20 -11.99
CA GLU A 164 19.46 -6.60 -12.02
C GLU A 164 18.40 -7.54 -11.44
N TYR A 165 17.80 -7.18 -10.30
CA TYR A 165 16.71 -7.94 -9.72
C TYR A 165 15.53 -8.08 -10.70
N LEU A 166 15.11 -7.00 -11.34
CA LEU A 166 14.00 -7.01 -12.30
C LEU A 166 14.35 -7.86 -13.53
N ILE A 167 15.53 -7.69 -14.12
CA ILE A 167 15.97 -8.49 -15.28
C ILE A 167 15.98 -9.97 -14.93
N LYS A 168 16.56 -10.35 -13.79
CA LYS A 168 16.63 -11.74 -13.32
C LYS A 168 15.25 -12.36 -13.16
N ASN A 169 14.31 -11.64 -12.55
CA ASN A 169 13.03 -12.20 -12.16
C ASN A 169 11.94 -12.08 -13.26
N LEU A 170 12.00 -11.06 -14.13
CA LEU A 170 11.07 -10.95 -15.25
C LEU A 170 11.41 -11.94 -16.39
N ASN A 171 12.70 -12.31 -16.54
CA ASN A 171 13.13 -13.30 -17.52
C ASN A 171 12.99 -14.76 -17.03
N SER A 172 12.79 -14.96 -15.71
CA SER A 172 12.48 -16.29 -15.20
C SER A 172 11.10 -16.69 -15.70
N LYS A 173 11.02 -17.68 -16.60
CA LYS A 173 9.73 -18.25 -17.01
C LYS A 173 9.02 -18.72 -15.74
N HIS A 174 7.93 -18.04 -15.40
CA HIS A 174 7.04 -18.50 -14.36
C HIS A 174 6.36 -19.79 -14.88
N HIS A 175 6.89 -20.91 -14.48
CA HIS A 175 6.22 -22.21 -14.58
C HIS A 175 5.30 -22.37 -13.37
#